data_7190eb524252bba0b3dc4e6a215e5d17
#
_entry.id   7190eb524252bba0b3dc4e6a215e5d17
#
_cell.length_a   1.000
_cell.length_b   1.000
_cell.length_c   1.000
_cell.angle_alpha   90.00
_cell.angle_beta   90.00
_cell.angle_gamma   90.00
#
_symmetry.space_group_name_H-M   'P 1'
#
loop_
_entity.id
_entity.type
_entity.pdbx_description
1 polymer ?
#
loop_
_entity_poly.entity_id
_entity_poly.type
_entity_poly.pdbx_seq_one_letter_code
_entity_poly.pdbx_strand_id
1 'polypeptide(L)'
;MDAPVHFLADGVAIDAMELSATMGAARVIEISDPAAIRRHELQAAEIASGERILFKTRNSSYAWSSESFVEDFVGITVEAAEYLAEVGVRAVGVDYLSVAVFGGDAAGVHRALLSAGVWIIEGLDLADVAEGTFELICLPLCIPGSDGAPARALLRPIDRGV
;
A
#
# COMPACT_ATOMS: atom_id res chain seq x y z
N MET A 1 -2.63 4.27 -7.85
CA MET A 1 -3.17 2.95 -7.43
C MET A 1 -3.04 1.99 -8.57
N ASP A 2 -2.68 0.74 -8.27
CA ASP A 2 -2.49 -0.29 -9.28
C ASP A 2 -3.60 -1.34 -9.23
N ALA A 3 -4.10 -1.68 -10.41
CA ALA A 3 -5.06 -2.75 -10.61
C ALA A 3 -4.32 -4.08 -10.95
N PRO A 4 -4.93 -5.25 -10.70
CA PRO A 4 -4.36 -6.54 -11.05
C PRO A 4 -3.82 -6.65 -12.47
N VAL A 5 -4.48 -6.06 -13.47
CA VAL A 5 -4.04 -6.10 -14.87
C VAL A 5 -2.68 -5.41 -15.11
N HIS A 6 -2.20 -4.59 -14.17
CA HIS A 6 -0.90 -3.93 -14.28
C HIS A 6 0.27 -4.95 -14.40
N PHE A 7 0.18 -6.07 -13.68
CA PHE A 7 1.20 -7.15 -13.73
C PHE A 7 0.65 -8.52 -14.12
N LEU A 8 -0.68 -8.66 -14.26
CA LEU A 8 -1.36 -9.93 -14.56
C LEU A 8 -2.16 -9.77 -15.85
N ALA A 9 -1.81 -10.52 -16.91
CA ALA A 9 -2.44 -10.40 -18.23
C ALA A 9 -3.97 -10.59 -18.19
N ASP A 10 -4.46 -11.48 -17.31
CA ASP A 10 -5.89 -11.75 -17.11
C ASP A 10 -6.45 -11.07 -15.84
N GLY A 11 -5.74 -10.09 -15.31
CA GLY A 11 -6.16 -9.34 -14.13
C GLY A 11 -7.34 -8.41 -14.41
N VAL A 12 -8.09 -8.07 -13.37
CA VAL A 12 -9.15 -7.07 -13.47
C VAL A 12 -8.55 -5.67 -13.57
N ALA A 13 -9.22 -4.79 -14.32
CA ALA A 13 -8.83 -3.39 -14.47
C ALA A 13 -9.36 -2.53 -13.31
N ILE A 14 -8.89 -1.28 -13.23
CA ILE A 14 -9.19 -0.38 -12.12
C ILE A 14 -10.69 -0.04 -12.00
N ASP A 15 -11.41 -0.01 -13.11
CA ASP A 15 -12.85 0.27 -13.17
C ASP A 15 -13.71 -0.89 -12.61
N ALA A 16 -13.15 -2.09 -12.50
CA ALA A 16 -13.79 -3.26 -11.89
C ALA A 16 -13.47 -3.41 -10.39
N MET A 17 -12.77 -2.46 -9.77
CA MET A 17 -12.42 -2.50 -8.36
C MET A 17 -13.67 -2.40 -7.48
N GLU A 18 -13.82 -3.32 -6.53
CA GLU A 18 -14.79 -3.15 -5.46
C GLU A 18 -14.36 -2.04 -4.51
N LEU A 19 -15.19 -0.99 -4.35
CA LEU A 19 -14.85 0.16 -3.51
C LEU A 19 -14.54 -0.21 -2.06
N SER A 20 -15.15 -1.31 -1.57
CA SER A 20 -14.84 -1.87 -0.25
C SER A 20 -13.38 -2.32 -0.10
N ALA A 21 -12.62 -2.47 -1.18
CA ALA A 21 -11.19 -2.81 -1.08
C ALA A 21 -10.39 -1.66 -0.46
N THR A 22 -10.72 -0.42 -0.80
CA THR A 22 -9.97 0.77 -0.41
C THR A 22 -10.77 1.79 0.40
N MET A 23 -11.97 1.39 0.86
CA MET A 23 -12.80 2.16 1.78
C MET A 23 -13.08 1.38 3.07
N GLY A 24 -12.98 2.04 4.21
CA GLY A 24 -13.26 1.49 5.54
C GLY A 24 -12.07 1.56 6.49
N ALA A 25 -12.12 0.81 7.58
CA ALA A 25 -11.04 0.81 8.57
C ALA A 25 -9.71 0.40 7.92
N ALA A 26 -8.66 1.18 8.19
CA ALA A 26 -7.30 0.93 7.76
C ALA A 26 -6.35 1.21 8.92
N ARG A 27 -5.28 0.45 9.00
CA ARG A 27 -4.25 0.61 10.03
C ARG A 27 -2.99 1.21 9.41
N VAL A 28 -2.51 2.28 10.00
CA VAL A 28 -1.19 2.85 9.73
C VAL A 28 -0.19 2.16 10.64
N ILE A 29 0.84 1.56 10.06
CA ILE A 29 1.94 0.91 10.74
C ILE A 29 3.22 1.68 10.44
N GLU A 30 3.92 2.11 11.49
CA GLU A 30 5.22 2.77 11.34
C GLU A 30 6.32 1.71 11.21
N ILE A 31 7.09 1.80 10.13
CA ILE A 31 8.19 0.89 9.81
C ILE A 31 9.50 1.49 10.30
N SER A 32 10.21 0.75 11.12
CA SER A 32 11.48 1.20 11.71
C SER A 32 12.72 0.83 10.89
N ASP A 33 12.66 -0.20 10.04
CA ASP A 33 13.77 -0.56 9.15
C ASP A 33 13.95 0.54 8.08
N PRO A 34 15.11 1.20 8.03
CA PRO A 34 15.35 2.31 7.11
C PRO A 34 15.57 1.86 5.66
N ALA A 35 15.67 0.57 5.40
CA ALA A 35 16.02 0.05 4.08
C ALA A 35 14.85 -0.61 3.35
N ALA A 36 13.97 -1.34 4.06
CA ALA A 36 12.86 -2.06 3.43
C ALA A 36 11.81 -2.50 4.45
N ILE A 37 10.58 -2.70 4.01
CA ILE A 37 9.51 -3.33 4.78
C ILE A 37 9.71 -4.84 4.71
N ARG A 38 10.01 -5.47 5.84
CA ARG A 38 10.39 -6.88 5.91
C ARG A 38 9.34 -7.75 6.59
N ARG A 39 9.30 -9.02 6.19
CA ARG A 39 8.35 -10.01 6.74
C ARG A 39 8.35 -10.06 8.27
N HIS A 40 9.50 -10.01 8.94
CA HIS A 40 9.57 -10.12 10.40
C HIS A 40 8.92 -8.94 11.14
N GLU A 41 9.00 -7.70 10.60
CA GLU A 41 8.30 -6.55 11.18
C GLU A 41 6.78 -6.71 11.03
N LEU A 42 6.32 -7.19 9.87
CA LEU A 42 4.91 -7.43 9.61
C LEU A 42 4.33 -8.53 10.49
N GLN A 43 5.12 -9.57 10.76
CA GLN A 43 4.73 -10.64 11.71
C GLN A 43 4.59 -10.10 13.13
N ALA A 44 5.51 -9.23 13.56
CA ALA A 44 5.45 -8.59 14.87
C ALA A 44 4.25 -7.65 15.02
N ALA A 45 3.76 -7.09 13.92
CA ALA A 45 2.59 -6.22 13.90
C ALA A 45 1.24 -6.97 13.99
N GLU A 46 1.24 -8.31 13.97
CA GLU A 46 0.05 -9.15 14.10
C GLU A 46 -1.09 -8.73 13.14
N ILE A 47 -0.75 -8.65 11.84
CA ILE A 47 -1.70 -8.25 10.79
C ILE A 47 -2.77 -9.33 10.61
N ALA A 48 -4.04 -8.93 10.58
CA ALA A 48 -5.17 -9.83 10.41
C ALA A 48 -5.70 -9.84 8.95
N SER A 49 -6.34 -10.96 8.59
CA SER A 49 -7.01 -11.08 7.29
C SER A 49 -8.10 -10.01 7.13
N GLY A 50 -8.19 -9.46 5.93
CA GLY A 50 -9.17 -8.45 5.58
C GLY A 50 -8.79 -7.02 5.99
N GLU A 51 -7.66 -6.80 6.66
CA GLU A 51 -7.17 -5.45 6.97
C GLU A 51 -6.73 -4.69 5.71
N ARG A 52 -6.72 -3.37 5.82
CA ARG A 52 -6.05 -2.43 4.91
C ARG A 52 -4.89 -1.84 5.67
N ILE A 53 -3.69 -1.97 5.14
CA ILE A 53 -2.48 -1.53 5.84
C ILE A 53 -1.82 -0.41 5.06
N LEU A 54 -1.50 0.67 5.75
CA LEU A 54 -0.74 1.78 5.20
C LEU A 54 0.60 1.84 5.95
N PHE A 55 1.69 1.69 5.20
CA PHE A 55 3.02 1.71 5.77
C PHE A 55 3.57 3.13 5.78
N LYS A 56 3.79 3.65 6.98
CA LYS A 56 4.51 4.90 7.20
C LYS A 56 5.98 4.56 7.41
N THR A 57 6.82 5.07 6.54
CA THR A 57 8.26 4.88 6.60
C THR A 57 8.99 6.23 6.71
N ARG A 58 10.30 6.22 6.72
CA ARG A 58 11.09 7.44 6.62
C ARG A 58 10.83 8.25 5.35
N ASN A 59 10.25 7.62 4.32
CA ASN A 59 9.95 8.30 3.05
C ASN A 59 9.08 9.53 3.26
N SER A 60 8.06 9.45 4.11
CA SER A 60 7.16 10.57 4.42
C SER A 60 7.88 11.80 4.95
N SER A 61 9.03 11.63 5.60
CA SER A 61 9.75 12.75 6.22
C SER A 61 10.72 13.48 5.27
N TYR A 62 11.17 12.83 4.19
CA TYR A 62 12.20 13.42 3.32
C TYR A 62 11.96 13.24 1.82
N ALA A 63 11.36 12.14 1.39
CA ALA A 63 11.27 11.82 -0.03
C ALA A 63 10.40 12.80 -0.81
N TRP A 64 9.30 13.28 -0.19
CA TRP A 64 8.40 14.26 -0.79
C TRP A 64 8.97 15.68 -0.87
N SER A 65 10.02 16.00 -0.13
CA SER A 65 10.71 17.29 -0.21
C SER A 65 11.85 17.29 -1.24
N SER A 66 12.19 16.14 -1.81
CA SER A 66 13.24 16.03 -2.83
C SER A 66 12.74 16.51 -4.19
N GLU A 67 13.56 17.31 -4.89
CA GLU A 67 13.31 17.68 -6.30
C GLU A 67 13.65 16.55 -7.28
N SER A 68 14.34 15.50 -6.81
CA SER A 68 14.75 14.36 -7.61
C SER A 68 14.13 13.08 -7.09
N PHE A 69 14.01 12.07 -7.95
CA PHE A 69 13.62 10.73 -7.54
C PHE A 69 14.60 10.20 -6.50
N VAL A 70 14.07 9.69 -5.40
CA VAL A 70 14.84 9.13 -4.28
C VAL A 70 14.95 7.63 -4.49
N GLU A 71 16.13 7.15 -4.90
CA GLU A 71 16.34 5.74 -5.22
C GLU A 71 16.41 4.83 -3.97
N ASP A 72 16.81 5.38 -2.82
CA ASP A 72 16.94 4.65 -1.56
C ASP A 72 15.66 4.68 -0.70
N PHE A 73 14.51 4.89 -1.34
CA PHE A 73 13.23 4.83 -0.64
C PHE A 73 12.94 3.44 -0.06
N VAL A 74 12.20 3.41 1.04
CA VAL A 74 11.76 2.17 1.70
C VAL A 74 10.58 1.59 0.94
N GLY A 75 10.71 0.37 0.46
CA GLY A 75 9.66 -0.39 -0.22
C GLY A 75 9.49 -1.79 0.39
N ILE A 76 8.51 -2.53 -0.06
CA ILE A 76 8.18 -3.89 0.40
C ILE A 76 9.14 -4.88 -0.26
N THR A 77 9.67 -5.85 0.51
CA THR A 77 10.42 -7.00 -0.04
C THR A 77 9.46 -8.06 -0.58
N VAL A 78 9.95 -8.96 -1.45
CA VAL A 78 9.13 -10.06 -1.99
C VAL A 78 8.55 -10.93 -0.87
N GLU A 79 9.37 -11.31 0.12
CA GLU A 79 8.92 -12.15 1.24
C GLU A 79 7.86 -11.45 2.12
N ALA A 80 7.93 -10.12 2.22
CA ALA A 80 6.93 -9.35 2.93
C ALA A 80 5.61 -9.25 2.13
N ALA A 81 5.70 -9.09 0.81
CA ALA A 81 4.54 -9.11 -0.08
C ALA A 81 3.83 -10.47 -0.07
N GLU A 82 4.60 -11.57 -0.15
CA GLU A 82 4.08 -12.94 -0.02
C GLU A 82 3.37 -13.14 1.32
N TYR A 83 3.94 -12.66 2.42
CA TYR A 83 3.31 -12.73 3.74
C TYR A 83 1.99 -11.96 3.80
N LEU A 84 1.92 -10.75 3.25
CA LEU A 84 0.67 -9.96 3.19
C LEU A 84 -0.40 -10.66 2.35
N ALA A 85 0.00 -11.30 1.26
CA ALA A 85 -0.85 -12.13 0.42
C ALA A 85 -1.36 -13.38 1.17
N GLU A 86 -0.46 -14.09 1.90
CA GLU A 86 -0.80 -15.24 2.75
C GLU A 86 -1.80 -14.88 3.85
N VAL A 87 -1.62 -13.73 4.49
CA VAL A 87 -2.55 -13.20 5.50
C VAL A 87 -3.90 -12.84 4.89
N GLY A 88 -3.93 -12.42 3.64
CA GLY A 88 -5.15 -12.01 2.93
C GLY A 88 -5.60 -10.61 3.30
N VAL A 89 -4.69 -9.64 3.31
CA VAL A 89 -5.05 -8.22 3.45
C VAL A 89 -5.82 -7.74 2.22
N ARG A 90 -6.63 -6.68 2.34
CA ARG A 90 -7.43 -6.15 1.22
C ARG A 90 -6.66 -5.15 0.37
N ALA A 91 -5.85 -4.34 1.02
CA ALA A 91 -5.04 -3.33 0.36
C ALA A 91 -3.78 -3.04 1.16
N VAL A 92 -2.74 -2.63 0.47
CA VAL A 92 -1.53 -2.06 1.03
C VAL A 92 -1.30 -0.67 0.47
N GLY A 93 -0.83 0.24 1.32
CA GLY A 93 -0.43 1.58 0.91
C GLY A 93 1.00 1.87 1.32
N VAL A 94 1.75 2.57 0.48
CA VAL A 94 3.12 3.01 0.75
C VAL A 94 3.29 4.51 0.54
N ASP A 95 4.21 5.06 1.28
CA ASP A 95 4.47 6.49 1.36
C ASP A 95 5.53 6.99 0.36
N TYR A 96 5.66 6.29 -0.78
CA TYR A 96 6.44 6.76 -1.92
C TYR A 96 5.90 6.19 -3.25
N LEU A 97 6.62 6.48 -4.35
CA LEU A 97 6.17 6.28 -5.74
C LEU A 97 6.15 4.84 -6.23
N SER A 98 6.66 3.88 -5.44
CA SER A 98 6.55 2.45 -5.74
C SER A 98 6.41 1.63 -4.46
N VAL A 99 5.60 0.57 -4.54
CA VAL A 99 5.44 -0.41 -3.46
C VAL A 99 6.69 -1.26 -3.26
N ALA A 100 7.49 -1.48 -4.30
CA ALA A 100 8.69 -2.31 -4.27
C ALA A 100 9.96 -1.49 -4.10
N VAL A 101 10.98 -2.07 -3.48
CA VAL A 101 12.31 -1.48 -3.36
C VAL A 101 12.92 -1.21 -4.74
N PHE A 102 13.51 -0.03 -4.95
CA PHE A 102 14.19 0.34 -6.20
C PHE A 102 15.35 -0.60 -6.50
N GLY A 103 15.46 -1.05 -7.75
CA GLY A 103 16.49 -2.01 -8.16
C GLY A 103 16.28 -3.44 -7.66
N GLY A 104 15.21 -3.71 -6.90
CA GLY A 104 14.81 -5.04 -6.46
C GLY A 104 13.89 -5.75 -7.47
N ASP A 105 13.26 -6.85 -7.04
CA ASP A 105 12.26 -7.57 -7.85
C ASP A 105 10.88 -6.92 -7.73
N ALA A 106 10.69 -5.78 -8.40
CA ALA A 106 9.42 -5.07 -8.41
C ALA A 106 8.29 -5.94 -8.99
N ALA A 107 8.56 -6.73 -10.02
CA ALA A 107 7.57 -7.61 -10.62
C ALA A 107 7.12 -8.72 -9.64
N GLY A 108 8.05 -9.27 -8.85
CA GLY A 108 7.75 -10.24 -7.80
C GLY A 108 6.82 -9.67 -6.73
N VAL A 109 7.12 -8.47 -6.22
CA VAL A 109 6.29 -7.79 -5.21
C VAL A 109 4.87 -7.53 -5.73
N HIS A 110 4.74 -6.89 -6.90
CA HIS A 110 3.42 -6.60 -7.47
C HIS A 110 2.62 -7.86 -7.75
N ARG A 111 3.24 -8.89 -8.34
CA ARG A 111 2.56 -10.15 -8.62
C ARG A 111 2.10 -10.86 -7.35
N ALA A 112 2.93 -10.89 -6.30
CA ALA A 112 2.56 -11.51 -5.04
C ALA A 112 1.30 -10.86 -4.46
N LEU A 113 1.23 -9.53 -4.44
CA LEU A 113 0.08 -8.79 -3.92
C LEU A 113 -1.14 -8.90 -4.85
N LEU A 114 -0.99 -8.54 -6.12
CA LEU A 114 -2.11 -8.42 -7.05
C LEU A 114 -2.75 -9.78 -7.38
N SER A 115 -1.97 -10.89 -7.45
CA SER A 115 -2.53 -12.22 -7.67
C SER A 115 -3.36 -12.73 -6.49
N ALA A 116 -3.10 -12.22 -5.30
CA ALA A 116 -3.90 -12.50 -4.09
C ALA A 116 -5.10 -11.54 -3.94
N GLY A 117 -5.32 -10.64 -4.88
CA GLY A 117 -6.40 -9.65 -4.84
C GLY A 117 -6.12 -8.48 -3.88
N VAL A 118 -4.88 -8.28 -3.50
CA VAL A 118 -4.46 -7.14 -2.67
C VAL A 118 -4.26 -5.92 -3.56
N TRP A 119 -5.03 -4.87 -3.31
CA TRP A 119 -4.92 -3.60 -4.04
C TRP A 119 -3.75 -2.77 -3.52
N ILE A 120 -3.05 -2.07 -4.44
CA ILE A 120 -1.87 -1.29 -4.13
C ILE A 120 -2.17 0.20 -4.23
N ILE A 121 -1.81 0.94 -3.18
CA ILE A 121 -1.89 2.41 -3.12
C ILE A 121 -0.46 2.93 -2.98
N GLU A 122 0.00 3.68 -3.95
CA GLU A 122 1.31 4.31 -3.94
C GLU A 122 1.17 5.82 -3.81
N GLY A 123 2.24 6.48 -3.39
CA GLY A 123 2.29 7.94 -3.37
C GLY A 123 1.55 8.58 -2.19
N LEU A 124 1.44 7.89 -1.06
CA LEU A 124 0.86 8.47 0.16
C LEU A 124 1.85 9.44 0.83
N ASP A 125 1.34 10.55 1.33
CA ASP A 125 2.06 11.39 2.29
C ASP A 125 1.48 11.12 3.69
N LEU A 126 2.26 10.47 4.53
CA LEU A 126 1.88 10.09 5.89
C LEU A 126 2.68 10.85 6.96
N ALA A 127 3.38 11.95 6.59
CA ALA A 127 4.24 12.70 7.52
C ALA A 127 3.50 13.11 8.79
N ASP A 128 2.30 13.66 8.65
CA ASP A 128 1.47 14.15 9.76
C ASP A 128 0.49 13.09 10.30
N VAL A 129 0.60 11.84 9.86
CA VAL A 129 -0.27 10.74 10.29
C VAL A 129 0.44 9.91 11.35
N ALA A 130 -0.17 9.76 12.52
CA ALA A 130 0.34 8.89 13.57
C ALA A 130 0.02 7.41 13.27
N GLU A 131 0.79 6.50 13.88
CA GLU A 131 0.42 5.08 13.89
C GLU A 131 -0.95 4.88 14.55
N GLY A 132 -1.78 4.00 14.00
CA GLY A 132 -3.10 3.74 14.53
C GLY A 132 -4.13 3.34 13.49
N THR A 133 -5.41 3.34 13.91
CA THR A 133 -6.54 2.95 13.05
C THR A 133 -7.33 4.18 12.63
N PHE A 134 -7.61 4.26 11.33
CA PHE A 134 -8.33 5.35 10.69
C PHE A 134 -9.42 4.79 9.76
N GLU A 135 -10.37 5.61 9.40
CA GLU A 135 -11.20 5.34 8.23
C GLU A 135 -10.48 5.84 6.98
N LEU A 136 -10.17 4.91 6.09
CA LEU A 136 -9.61 5.20 4.78
C LEU A 136 -10.73 5.41 3.77
N ILE A 137 -10.61 6.44 2.95
CA ILE A 137 -11.37 6.64 1.72
C ILE A 137 -10.33 6.89 0.62
N CYS A 138 -10.12 5.91 -0.25
CA CYS A 138 -9.20 6.04 -1.38
C CYS A 138 -9.89 5.56 -2.64
N LEU A 139 -10.31 6.52 -3.48
CA LEU A 139 -11.09 6.26 -4.67
C LEU A 139 -10.29 6.64 -5.91
N PRO A 140 -9.92 5.65 -6.75
CA PRO A 140 -9.31 5.93 -8.04
C PRO A 140 -10.33 6.53 -9.02
N LEU A 141 -9.82 7.22 -10.03
CA LEU A 141 -10.63 7.54 -11.19
C LEU A 141 -11.09 6.25 -11.87
N CYS A 142 -12.37 6.19 -12.22
CA CYS A 142 -12.96 5.07 -12.94
C CYS A 142 -12.61 5.16 -14.43
N ILE A 143 -11.42 4.68 -14.80
CA ILE A 143 -10.91 4.69 -16.17
C ILE A 143 -11.08 3.28 -16.75
N PRO A 144 -12.00 3.07 -17.71
CA PRO A 144 -12.29 1.75 -18.24
C PRO A 144 -11.05 1.05 -18.82
N GLY A 145 -10.79 -0.17 -18.35
CA GLY A 145 -9.70 -1.02 -18.84
C GLY A 145 -8.29 -0.57 -18.42
N SER A 146 -8.15 0.45 -17.58
CA SER A 146 -6.83 0.94 -17.15
C SER A 146 -6.19 0.00 -16.13
N ASP A 147 -4.87 -0.12 -16.20
CA ASP A 147 -4.03 -0.87 -15.27
C ASP A 147 -3.79 -0.16 -13.93
N GLY A 148 -4.21 1.09 -13.85
CA GLY A 148 -4.16 1.90 -12.63
C GLY A 148 -4.82 3.25 -12.84
N ALA A 149 -4.93 4.03 -11.79
CA ALA A 149 -5.45 5.38 -11.87
C ALA A 149 -4.96 6.28 -10.73
N PRO A 150 -4.90 7.61 -10.97
CA PRO A 150 -4.77 8.56 -9.87
C PRO A 150 -5.94 8.40 -8.89
N ALA A 151 -5.63 8.51 -7.59
CA ALA A 151 -6.61 8.43 -6.52
C ALA A 151 -6.39 9.54 -5.50
N ARG A 152 -7.46 9.94 -4.83
CA ARG A 152 -7.38 10.79 -3.64
C ARG A 152 -7.55 9.91 -2.40
N ALA A 153 -6.47 9.75 -1.61
CA ALA A 153 -6.53 9.08 -0.32
C ALA A 153 -6.83 10.09 0.78
N LEU A 154 -7.79 9.76 1.63
CA LEU A 154 -8.15 10.53 2.82
C LEU A 154 -8.18 9.59 4.02
N LEU A 155 -7.65 10.07 5.16
CA LEU A 155 -7.73 9.40 6.44
C LEU A 155 -8.55 10.26 7.41
N ARG A 156 -9.56 9.64 8.03
CA ARG A 156 -10.37 10.25 9.08
C ARG A 156 -10.14 9.48 10.37
N PRO A 157 -9.84 10.15 11.51
CA PRO A 157 -9.80 9.48 12.80
C PRO A 157 -11.11 8.75 13.07
N ILE A 158 -11.01 7.51 13.56
CA ILE A 158 -12.19 6.79 14.04
C ILE A 158 -12.42 7.24 15.48
N ASP A 159 -13.52 8.00 15.71
CA ASP A 159 -13.97 8.31 17.04
C ASP A 159 -14.30 7.00 17.76
N ARG A 160 -13.42 6.56 18.64
CA ARG A 160 -13.79 5.54 19.63
C ARG A 160 -14.69 6.26 20.62
N GLY A 161 -16.00 6.21 20.38
CA GLY A 161 -16.97 6.75 21.32
C GLY A 161 -16.61 6.30 22.75
N VAL A 162 -16.50 7.29 23.63
CA VAL A 162 -16.28 7.13 25.08
C VAL A 162 -17.50 6.46 25.70
#